data_a82d255ec42c2043f0cab8d8d8f38b8b
#
_entry.id   a82d255ec42c2043f0cab8d8d8f38b8b
#
_cell.length_a   1.000
_cell.length_b   1.000
_cell.length_c   1.000
_cell.angle_alpha   90.00
_cell.angle_beta   90.00
_cell.angle_gamma   90.00
#
_symmetry.space_group_name_H-M   'P 1'
#
loop_
_entity.id
_entity.type
_entity.pdbx_description
1 polymer ?
#
loop_
_entity_poly.entity_id
_entity_poly.type
_entity_poly.pdbx_seq_one_letter_code
_entity_poly.pdbx_strand_id
1 'polypeptide(L)'
;MKNPKLTVIRSLLVATSLGLLLAAGQPQGLAQAPAARPAKAFKYERLDKNNAAVLLVDHQSGLISLVQDFSPSEFKNSVLALADLAKYFKLPVILTTSFEQGPNGPLVPELKELFPNAPYIARPGNINAWDNEDFVKAVKATGKKQLIIAGVVTEVCVAFPALSALEEDYEVFVVTDASGTFNETTQQAAWSRMESAGAQLMSWFGVACELHRDWRNDIEGLGALFSKHIPNYRNLMTSYDAIQAAQKPAPKSK
;
A
#
# COMPACT_ATOMS: atom_id res chain seq x y z
N MET A 1 -55.23 65.66 40.73
CA MET A 1 -55.76 67.01 40.31
C MET A 1 -54.95 67.48 39.10
N LYS A 2 -55.74 67.79 38.01
CA LYS A 2 -55.40 68.62 36.82
C LYS A 2 -54.41 68.09 35.80
N ASN A 3 -54.98 67.55 34.72
CA ASN A 3 -54.50 67.77 33.34
C ASN A 3 -54.45 69.26 32.99
N PRO A 4 -53.61 69.70 32.05
CA PRO A 4 -54.16 69.85 30.70
C PRO A 4 -53.21 69.69 29.49
N LYS A 5 -53.87 69.29 28.41
CA LYS A 5 -53.96 69.86 27.03
C LYS A 5 -52.78 69.67 26.02
N LEU A 6 -53.18 68.93 25.00
CA LEU A 6 -52.72 68.93 23.61
C LEU A 6 -52.36 70.29 23.04
N THR A 7 -51.32 70.35 22.23
CA THR A 7 -51.27 71.23 21.08
C THR A 7 -50.60 70.52 19.90
N VAL A 8 -51.35 70.39 18.82
CA VAL A 8 -50.92 69.85 17.54
C VAL A 8 -50.27 70.97 16.75
N ILE A 9 -49.03 70.73 16.32
CA ILE A 9 -48.41 71.60 15.27
C ILE A 9 -48.11 70.70 14.05
N ARG A 10 -48.85 70.96 12.97
CA ARG A 10 -48.59 70.45 11.66
C ARG A 10 -47.43 71.27 11.07
N SER A 11 -46.32 70.60 10.76
CA SER A 11 -45.29 71.19 9.92
C SER A 11 -45.14 70.33 8.65
N LEU A 12 -45.30 71.01 7.55
CA LEU A 12 -45.13 70.56 6.20
C LEU A 12 -43.65 70.30 5.97
N LEU A 13 -43.24 69.09 5.55
CA LEU A 13 -41.89 68.80 5.12
C LEU A 13 -41.90 68.39 3.63
N VAL A 14 -41.20 69.20 2.88
CA VAL A 14 -40.91 69.05 1.45
C VAL A 14 -40.01 67.83 1.26
N ALA A 15 -40.43 66.90 0.46
CA ALA A 15 -39.63 65.74 0.06
C ALA A 15 -38.65 66.13 -1.06
N THR A 16 -37.38 66.18 -0.75
CA THR A 16 -36.28 66.16 -1.72
C THR A 16 -35.82 64.72 -1.91
N SER A 17 -36.16 64.14 -3.07
CA SER A 17 -35.70 62.83 -3.48
C SER A 17 -34.24 62.86 -3.90
N LEU A 18 -33.34 62.38 -3.04
CA LEU A 18 -31.95 62.08 -3.41
C LEU A 18 -31.86 60.60 -3.82
N GLY A 19 -31.73 60.36 -5.11
CA GLY A 19 -31.57 59.04 -5.67
C GLY A 19 -30.21 58.46 -5.29
N LEU A 20 -30.21 57.46 -4.39
CA LEU A 20 -29.04 56.64 -4.10
C LEU A 20 -29.03 55.46 -5.07
N LEU A 21 -28.12 55.48 -6.07
CA LEU A 21 -27.82 54.31 -6.88
C LEU A 21 -27.13 53.28 -5.99
N LEU A 22 -27.87 52.30 -5.54
CA LEU A 22 -27.31 51.03 -5.00
C LEU A 22 -26.77 50.21 -6.16
N ALA A 23 -25.46 50.25 -6.39
CA ALA A 23 -24.77 49.27 -7.21
C ALA A 23 -24.92 47.90 -6.54
N ALA A 24 -25.83 47.08 -7.04
CA ALA A 24 -25.95 45.69 -6.64
C ALA A 24 -24.69 44.95 -7.10
N GLY A 25 -23.72 44.80 -6.19
CA GLY A 25 -22.62 43.88 -6.38
C GLY A 25 -23.17 42.46 -6.56
N GLN A 26 -22.95 41.87 -7.73
CA GLN A 26 -23.26 40.45 -7.93
C GLN A 26 -22.51 39.62 -6.92
N PRO A 27 -23.14 38.63 -6.25
CA PRO A 27 -22.41 37.71 -5.41
C PRO A 27 -21.43 36.97 -6.30
N GLN A 28 -20.12 37.13 -6.00
CA GLN A 28 -19.08 36.29 -6.61
C GLN A 28 -19.43 34.83 -6.30
N GLY A 29 -19.68 34.07 -7.37
CA GLY A 29 -19.99 32.66 -7.24
C GLY A 29 -18.88 31.97 -6.44
N LEU A 30 -19.26 31.43 -5.30
CA LEU A 30 -18.39 30.49 -4.57
C LEU A 30 -18.03 29.38 -5.56
N ALA A 31 -16.74 29.28 -5.90
CA ALA A 31 -16.24 28.19 -6.71
C ALA A 31 -16.75 26.88 -6.07
N GLN A 32 -17.59 26.16 -6.78
CA GLN A 32 -18.03 24.84 -6.34
C GLN A 32 -16.80 23.97 -6.13
N ALA A 33 -16.61 23.49 -4.90
CA ALA A 33 -15.59 22.49 -4.64
C ALA A 33 -15.80 21.34 -5.65
N PRO A 34 -14.70 20.82 -6.24
CA PRO A 34 -14.83 19.70 -7.16
C PRO A 34 -15.62 18.59 -6.47
N ALA A 35 -16.64 18.07 -7.18
CA ALA A 35 -17.47 16.99 -6.68
C ALA A 35 -16.54 15.83 -6.26
N ALA A 36 -16.66 15.41 -5.00
CA ALA A 36 -15.93 14.25 -4.51
C ALA A 36 -16.19 13.08 -5.47
N ARG A 37 -15.12 12.42 -5.95
CA ARG A 37 -15.29 11.19 -6.73
C ARG A 37 -16.18 10.25 -5.91
N PRO A 38 -17.20 9.63 -6.54
CA PRO A 38 -18.01 8.66 -5.84
C PRO A 38 -17.06 7.58 -5.29
N ALA A 39 -17.12 7.34 -3.98
CA ALA A 39 -16.35 6.27 -3.36
C ALA A 39 -16.66 4.98 -4.14
N LYS A 40 -15.64 4.35 -4.73
CA LYS A 40 -15.81 3.06 -5.39
C LYS A 40 -16.36 2.11 -4.33
N ALA A 41 -17.52 1.53 -4.55
CA ALA A 41 -18.12 0.60 -3.57
C ALA A 41 -17.08 -0.49 -3.27
N PHE A 42 -16.78 -0.71 -1.98
CA PHE A 42 -15.82 -1.73 -1.57
C PHE A 42 -16.28 -3.08 -2.14
N LYS A 43 -15.43 -3.68 -2.93
CA LYS A 43 -15.58 -5.04 -3.42
C LYS A 43 -14.39 -5.84 -2.92
N TYR A 44 -14.65 -6.88 -2.16
CA TYR A 44 -13.59 -7.77 -1.71
C TYR A 44 -13.01 -8.55 -2.89
N GLU A 45 -11.92 -8.04 -3.44
CA GLU A 45 -11.13 -8.74 -4.45
C GLU A 45 -10.06 -9.57 -3.74
N ARG A 46 -10.16 -10.87 -3.87
CA ARG A 46 -9.19 -11.81 -3.27
C ARG A 46 -8.00 -11.99 -4.18
N LEU A 47 -6.80 -12.07 -3.61
CA LEU A 47 -5.60 -12.40 -4.37
C LEU A 47 -5.76 -13.75 -5.10
N ASP A 48 -5.37 -13.78 -6.37
CA ASP A 48 -5.31 -14.99 -7.18
C ASP A 48 -3.87 -15.20 -7.68
N LYS A 49 -3.27 -16.33 -7.28
CA LYS A 49 -1.91 -16.70 -7.72
C LYS A 49 -1.73 -16.75 -9.24
N ASN A 50 -2.82 -16.93 -9.99
CA ASN A 50 -2.78 -16.92 -11.44
C ASN A 50 -2.87 -15.51 -12.04
N ASN A 51 -3.25 -14.50 -11.23
CA ASN A 51 -3.44 -13.13 -11.67
C ASN A 51 -2.56 -12.13 -10.92
N ALA A 52 -1.70 -12.56 -10.00
CA ALA A 52 -0.84 -11.71 -9.20
C ALA A 52 0.61 -11.66 -9.70
N ALA A 53 1.26 -10.49 -9.54
CA ALA A 53 2.70 -10.29 -9.68
C ALA A 53 3.24 -9.54 -8.47
N VAL A 54 4.51 -9.75 -8.12
CA VAL A 54 5.17 -9.09 -6.99
C VAL A 54 6.14 -8.03 -7.50
N LEU A 55 6.03 -6.83 -6.97
CA LEU A 55 6.92 -5.71 -7.23
C LEU A 55 7.75 -5.42 -5.98
N LEU A 56 9.07 -5.63 -6.05
CA LEU A 56 10.00 -5.30 -4.97
C LEU A 56 10.74 -4.02 -5.35
N VAL A 57 10.34 -2.91 -4.70
CA VAL A 57 10.72 -1.56 -5.10
C VAL A 57 11.75 -0.99 -4.13
N ASP A 58 12.93 -0.70 -4.64
CA ASP A 58 13.96 0.07 -3.92
C ASP A 58 14.42 -0.53 -2.58
N HIS A 59 14.43 -1.86 -2.44
CA HIS A 59 15.06 -2.53 -1.31
C HIS A 59 16.61 -2.41 -1.43
N GLN A 60 17.09 -1.16 -1.38
CA GLN A 60 18.49 -0.79 -1.55
C GLN A 60 19.20 -0.60 -0.21
N SER A 61 20.48 -0.93 -0.15
CA SER A 61 21.25 -0.93 1.09
C SER A 61 21.26 0.42 1.83
N GLY A 62 21.33 1.53 1.10
CA GLY A 62 21.27 2.87 1.67
C GLY A 62 19.88 3.21 2.19
N LEU A 63 18.83 2.89 1.43
CA LEU A 63 17.44 3.19 1.82
C LEU A 63 16.98 2.33 3.01
N ILE A 64 17.38 1.06 3.07
CA ILE A 64 17.06 0.20 4.21
C ILE A 64 17.62 0.74 5.54
N SER A 65 18.75 1.46 5.49
CA SER A 65 19.32 2.09 6.69
C SER A 65 18.42 3.21 7.28
N LEU A 66 17.46 3.69 6.52
CA LEU A 66 16.50 4.72 6.95
C LEU A 66 15.28 4.12 7.68
N VAL A 67 15.07 2.81 7.60
CA VAL A 67 13.90 2.15 8.21
C VAL A 67 14.03 2.16 9.73
N GLN A 68 13.04 2.75 10.40
CA GLN A 68 12.98 2.87 11.86
C GLN A 68 11.61 2.50 12.44
N ASP A 69 10.63 2.21 11.60
CA ASP A 69 9.30 1.72 11.96
C ASP A 69 9.28 0.20 12.25
N PHE A 70 10.37 -0.50 11.93
CA PHE A 70 10.60 -1.91 12.26
C PHE A 70 12.01 -2.11 12.79
N SER A 71 12.21 -3.16 13.58
CA SER A 71 13.59 -3.60 13.87
C SER A 71 14.25 -4.13 12.59
N PRO A 72 15.57 -3.95 12.41
CA PRO A 72 16.26 -4.39 11.19
C PRO A 72 16.08 -5.89 10.88
N SER A 73 16.01 -6.73 11.92
CA SER A 73 15.83 -8.17 11.75
C SER A 73 14.41 -8.55 11.33
N GLU A 74 13.39 -7.89 11.88
CA GLU A 74 11.99 -8.11 11.51
C GLU A 74 11.74 -7.64 10.08
N PHE A 75 12.20 -6.44 9.73
CA PHE A 75 12.05 -5.90 8.39
C PHE A 75 12.71 -6.81 7.35
N LYS A 76 14.00 -7.15 7.57
CA LYS A 76 14.72 -8.06 6.65
C LYS A 76 14.01 -9.41 6.52
N ASN A 77 13.55 -9.98 7.64
CA ASN A 77 12.83 -11.25 7.62
C ASN A 77 11.54 -11.17 6.80
N SER A 78 10.74 -10.11 6.97
CA SER A 78 9.47 -9.92 6.25
C SER A 78 9.69 -9.73 4.75
N VAL A 79 10.72 -8.97 4.34
CA VAL A 79 11.10 -8.82 2.94
C VAL A 79 11.49 -10.18 2.32
N LEU A 80 12.31 -10.97 3.02
CA LEU A 80 12.72 -12.29 2.53
C LEU A 80 11.56 -13.30 2.57
N ALA A 81 10.65 -13.17 3.53
CA ALA A 81 9.44 -13.99 3.58
C ALA A 81 8.52 -13.74 2.38
N LEU A 82 8.32 -12.48 2.00
CA LEU A 82 7.59 -12.13 0.78
C LEU A 82 8.30 -12.66 -0.48
N ALA A 83 9.62 -12.59 -0.52
CA ALA A 83 10.40 -13.13 -1.64
C ALA A 83 10.28 -14.66 -1.76
N ASP A 84 10.44 -15.38 -0.65
CA ASP A 84 10.28 -16.84 -0.62
C ASP A 84 8.83 -17.25 -0.96
N LEU A 85 7.84 -16.49 -0.50
CA LEU A 85 6.43 -16.66 -0.87
C LEU A 85 6.22 -16.53 -2.39
N ALA A 86 6.81 -15.50 -3.00
CA ALA A 86 6.73 -15.32 -4.45
C ALA A 86 7.32 -16.51 -5.21
N LYS A 87 8.43 -17.08 -4.73
CA LYS A 87 9.01 -18.33 -5.27
C LYS A 87 8.09 -19.53 -5.07
N TYR A 88 7.54 -19.69 -3.87
CA TYR A 88 6.66 -20.81 -3.52
C TYR A 88 5.43 -20.87 -4.44
N PHE A 89 4.78 -19.72 -4.66
CA PHE A 89 3.62 -19.63 -5.56
C PHE A 89 3.99 -19.43 -7.02
N LYS A 90 5.27 -19.34 -7.36
CA LYS A 90 5.78 -19.10 -8.74
C LYS A 90 5.20 -17.83 -9.36
N LEU A 91 5.07 -16.77 -8.56
CA LEU A 91 4.57 -15.49 -9.05
C LEU A 91 5.65 -14.80 -9.90
N PRO A 92 5.26 -14.10 -10.96
CA PRO A 92 6.16 -13.15 -11.62
C PRO A 92 6.67 -12.12 -10.61
N VAL A 93 7.97 -11.88 -10.59
CA VAL A 93 8.62 -10.88 -9.72
C VAL A 93 9.33 -9.86 -10.58
N ILE A 94 9.18 -8.58 -10.24
CA ILE A 94 9.94 -7.48 -10.83
C ILE A 94 10.73 -6.80 -9.71
N LEU A 95 12.03 -6.67 -9.92
CA LEU A 95 12.95 -5.94 -9.06
C LEU A 95 13.22 -4.58 -9.67
N THR A 96 13.20 -3.53 -8.86
CA THR A 96 13.63 -2.21 -9.33
C THR A 96 14.38 -1.45 -8.25
N THR A 97 15.27 -0.58 -8.69
CA THR A 97 16.09 0.31 -7.86
C THR A 97 16.08 1.71 -8.44
N SER A 98 16.40 2.71 -7.62
CA SER A 98 16.55 4.10 -8.05
C SER A 98 17.94 4.62 -7.69
N PHE A 99 18.68 5.12 -8.67
CA PHE A 99 19.96 5.82 -8.49
C PHE A 99 20.98 5.02 -7.65
N GLU A 100 21.32 3.81 -8.06
CA GLU A 100 22.23 2.91 -7.34
C GLU A 100 23.61 3.48 -7.08
N GLN A 101 24.09 4.36 -7.97
CA GLN A 101 25.40 5.02 -7.87
C GLN A 101 25.39 6.17 -6.86
N GLY A 102 24.22 6.54 -6.37
CA GLY A 102 24.03 7.58 -5.36
C GLY A 102 23.88 7.01 -3.94
N PRO A 103 23.37 7.83 -3.02
CA PRO A 103 23.19 7.45 -1.62
C PRO A 103 22.26 6.24 -1.38
N ASN A 104 21.36 5.96 -2.33
CA ASN A 104 20.44 4.83 -2.23
C ASN A 104 21.17 3.47 -2.19
N GLY A 105 22.33 3.39 -2.87
CA GLY A 105 23.13 2.17 -2.95
C GLY A 105 22.51 1.07 -3.81
N PRO A 106 23.13 -0.09 -3.89
CA PRO A 106 22.66 -1.22 -4.69
C PRO A 106 21.48 -1.94 -4.04
N LEU A 107 20.77 -2.74 -4.85
CA LEU A 107 19.79 -3.71 -4.36
C LEU A 107 20.44 -4.67 -3.37
N VAL A 108 19.73 -5.06 -2.32
CA VAL A 108 20.24 -6.07 -1.38
C VAL A 108 20.49 -7.39 -2.11
N PRO A 109 21.66 -8.02 -1.87
CA PRO A 109 22.12 -9.17 -2.67
C PRO A 109 21.18 -10.37 -2.56
N GLU A 110 20.56 -10.59 -1.42
CA GLU A 110 19.66 -11.71 -1.19
C GLU A 110 18.47 -11.74 -2.17
N LEU A 111 17.91 -10.57 -2.52
CA LEU A 111 16.82 -10.50 -3.49
C LEU A 111 17.31 -10.82 -4.90
N LYS A 112 18.51 -10.37 -5.25
CA LYS A 112 19.11 -10.67 -6.55
C LYS A 112 19.45 -12.17 -6.69
N GLU A 113 19.93 -12.80 -5.62
CA GLU A 113 20.22 -14.23 -5.56
C GLU A 113 18.95 -15.08 -5.64
N LEU A 114 17.87 -14.64 -4.98
CA LEU A 114 16.58 -15.33 -5.03
C LEU A 114 15.93 -15.29 -6.41
N PHE A 115 16.15 -14.21 -7.16
CA PHE A 115 15.53 -13.97 -8.47
C PHE A 115 16.53 -13.61 -9.56
N PRO A 116 17.50 -14.48 -9.89
CA PRO A 116 18.57 -14.18 -10.84
C PRO A 116 18.06 -13.91 -12.26
N ASN A 117 16.89 -14.39 -12.61
CA ASN A 117 16.29 -14.27 -13.95
C ASN A 117 15.07 -13.33 -13.98
N ALA A 118 14.71 -12.68 -12.87
CA ALA A 118 13.61 -11.71 -12.86
C ALA A 118 14.01 -10.42 -13.60
N PRO A 119 13.06 -9.74 -14.24
CA PRO A 119 13.30 -8.39 -14.73
C PRO A 119 13.84 -7.50 -13.60
N TYR A 120 14.99 -6.89 -13.85
CA TYR A 120 15.65 -6.00 -12.92
C TYR A 120 15.87 -4.63 -13.60
N ILE A 121 15.16 -3.62 -13.12
CA ILE A 121 15.18 -2.28 -13.70
C ILE A 121 15.90 -1.32 -12.75
N ALA A 122 17.17 -1.03 -13.05
CA ALA A 122 17.94 0.00 -12.36
C ALA A 122 17.60 1.37 -12.96
N ARG A 123 16.68 2.09 -12.32
CA ARG A 123 16.22 3.41 -12.79
C ARG A 123 17.32 4.48 -12.56
N PRO A 124 17.54 5.40 -13.50
CA PRO A 124 18.61 6.40 -13.38
C PRO A 124 18.39 7.41 -12.25
N GLY A 125 17.15 7.59 -11.78
CA GLY A 125 16.82 8.55 -10.72
C GLY A 125 15.33 8.86 -10.60
N ASN A 126 14.46 8.22 -11.38
CA ASN A 126 13.01 8.36 -11.24
C ASN A 126 12.60 7.99 -9.80
N ILE A 127 11.99 8.91 -9.09
CA ILE A 127 11.51 8.69 -7.72
C ILE A 127 10.31 7.74 -7.75
N ASN A 128 9.30 8.07 -8.56
CA ASN A 128 8.22 7.13 -8.82
C ASN A 128 8.69 6.07 -9.84
N ALA A 129 8.61 4.80 -9.49
CA ALA A 129 8.96 3.73 -10.42
C ALA A 129 8.06 3.72 -11.67
N TRP A 130 6.83 4.20 -11.55
CA TRP A 130 5.87 4.29 -12.66
C TRP A 130 6.24 5.34 -13.71
N ASP A 131 7.11 6.33 -13.37
CA ASP A 131 7.65 7.31 -14.33
C ASP A 131 8.76 6.72 -15.23
N ASN A 132 9.10 5.45 -15.05
CA ASN A 132 10.10 4.75 -15.85
C ASN A 132 9.40 3.78 -16.83
N GLU A 133 9.56 4.02 -18.12
CA GLU A 133 8.90 3.25 -19.17
C GLU A 133 9.28 1.77 -19.17
N ASP A 134 10.54 1.43 -18.86
CA ASP A 134 11.01 0.03 -18.83
C ASP A 134 10.38 -0.72 -17.65
N PHE A 135 10.20 -0.04 -16.50
CA PHE A 135 9.52 -0.62 -15.36
C PHE A 135 8.04 -0.91 -15.69
N VAL A 136 7.33 0.08 -16.22
CA VAL A 136 5.92 -0.08 -16.62
C VAL A 136 5.76 -1.16 -17.68
N LYS A 137 6.67 -1.21 -18.66
CA LYS A 137 6.70 -2.26 -19.68
C LYS A 137 6.89 -3.66 -19.08
N ALA A 138 7.79 -3.80 -18.10
CA ALA A 138 8.02 -5.06 -17.41
C ALA A 138 6.77 -5.49 -16.61
N VAL A 139 6.09 -4.55 -15.92
CA VAL A 139 4.83 -4.84 -15.22
C VAL A 139 3.76 -5.31 -16.20
N LYS A 140 3.53 -4.58 -17.28
CA LYS A 140 2.54 -4.92 -18.32
C LYS A 140 2.84 -6.26 -19.00
N ALA A 141 4.11 -6.60 -19.19
CA ALA A 141 4.55 -7.88 -19.77
C ALA A 141 4.19 -9.10 -18.90
N THR A 142 3.95 -8.95 -17.61
CA THR A 142 3.46 -10.05 -16.76
C THR A 142 2.06 -10.50 -17.13
N GLY A 143 1.26 -9.63 -17.75
CA GLY A 143 -0.16 -9.88 -18.06
C GLY A 143 -1.05 -9.97 -16.81
N LYS A 144 -0.53 -9.64 -15.62
CA LYS A 144 -1.26 -9.72 -14.36
C LYS A 144 -1.98 -8.40 -14.06
N LYS A 145 -3.09 -8.51 -13.33
CA LYS A 145 -3.91 -7.35 -12.91
C LYS A 145 -3.84 -7.07 -11.42
N GLN A 146 -3.35 -8.02 -10.62
CA GLN A 146 -3.14 -7.87 -9.19
C GLN A 146 -1.64 -7.64 -8.93
N LEU A 147 -1.32 -6.53 -8.27
CA LEU A 147 0.06 -6.17 -7.96
C LEU A 147 0.28 -6.20 -6.45
N ILE A 148 1.17 -7.08 -6.01
CA ILE A 148 1.63 -7.18 -4.64
C ILE A 148 2.90 -6.32 -4.55
N ILE A 149 2.83 -5.20 -3.83
CA ILE A 149 3.88 -4.18 -3.81
C ILE A 149 4.51 -4.09 -2.42
N ALA A 150 5.83 -4.10 -2.37
CA ALA A 150 6.62 -3.80 -1.17
C ALA A 150 7.86 -2.98 -1.53
N GLY A 151 8.38 -2.18 -0.59
CA GLY A 151 9.55 -1.33 -0.88
C GLY A 151 9.99 -0.39 0.23
N VAL A 152 10.98 0.42 -0.07
CA VAL A 152 11.57 1.42 0.82
C VAL A 152 11.80 2.73 0.06
N VAL A 153 11.24 3.86 0.52
CA VAL A 153 10.45 4.08 1.73
C VAL A 153 8.94 4.02 1.40
N THR A 154 8.14 3.66 2.39
CA THR A 154 6.70 3.38 2.22
C THR A 154 5.93 4.53 1.58
N GLU A 155 6.12 5.79 2.03
CA GLU A 155 5.37 6.97 1.57
C GLU A 155 5.77 7.45 0.17
N VAL A 156 6.87 6.96 -0.39
CA VAL A 156 7.40 7.37 -1.70
C VAL A 156 7.48 6.17 -2.64
N CYS A 157 8.46 5.31 -2.44
CA CYS A 157 8.78 4.23 -3.37
C CYS A 157 7.70 3.13 -3.43
N VAL A 158 6.86 3.02 -2.39
CA VAL A 158 5.68 2.15 -2.40
C VAL A 158 4.42 2.92 -2.79
N ALA A 159 4.16 4.05 -2.13
CA ALA A 159 2.92 4.79 -2.33
C ALA A 159 2.76 5.33 -3.75
N PHE A 160 3.81 5.86 -4.37
CA PHE A 160 3.68 6.48 -5.69
C PHE A 160 3.36 5.46 -6.78
N PRO A 161 4.11 4.34 -6.93
CA PRO A 161 3.73 3.33 -7.91
C PRO A 161 2.40 2.63 -7.57
N ALA A 162 2.05 2.48 -6.29
CA ALA A 162 0.75 1.94 -5.89
C ALA A 162 -0.41 2.83 -6.38
N LEU A 163 -0.30 4.15 -6.19
CA LEU A 163 -1.29 5.12 -6.65
C LEU A 163 -1.38 5.17 -8.17
N SER A 164 -0.22 5.16 -8.86
CA SER A 164 -0.17 5.14 -10.33
C SER A 164 -0.78 3.87 -10.92
N ALA A 165 -0.52 2.72 -10.27
CA ALA A 165 -1.11 1.45 -10.69
C ALA A 165 -2.64 1.43 -10.51
N LEU A 166 -3.15 1.98 -9.39
CA LEU A 166 -4.59 2.14 -9.16
C LEU A 166 -5.26 3.03 -10.20
N GLU A 167 -4.56 4.07 -10.68
CA GLU A 167 -5.06 4.96 -11.75
C GLU A 167 -5.16 4.23 -13.10
N GLU A 168 -4.32 3.21 -13.34
CA GLU A 168 -4.36 2.34 -14.52
C GLU A 168 -5.21 1.08 -14.32
N ASP A 169 -6.14 1.08 -13.36
CA ASP A 169 -7.09 -0.02 -13.09
C ASP A 169 -6.43 -1.36 -12.68
N TYR A 170 -5.26 -1.31 -12.04
CA TYR A 170 -4.72 -2.47 -11.33
C TYR A 170 -5.38 -2.61 -9.96
N GLU A 171 -5.49 -3.83 -9.48
CA GLU A 171 -5.79 -4.14 -8.08
C GLU A 171 -4.48 -4.18 -7.30
N VAL A 172 -4.33 -3.31 -6.30
CA VAL A 172 -3.06 -3.13 -5.58
C VAL A 172 -3.15 -3.64 -4.16
N PHE A 173 -2.21 -4.50 -3.80
CA PHE A 173 -2.02 -5.08 -2.47
C PHE A 173 -0.65 -4.67 -1.94
N VAL A 174 -0.64 -3.82 -0.92
CA VAL A 174 0.61 -3.32 -0.32
C VAL A 174 0.98 -4.19 0.87
N VAL A 175 2.21 -4.71 0.85
CA VAL A 175 2.71 -5.56 1.94
C VAL A 175 3.36 -4.70 3.00
N THR A 176 2.61 -4.44 4.07
CA THR A 176 2.95 -3.43 5.08
C THR A 176 4.20 -3.76 5.88
N ASP A 177 4.40 -5.03 6.22
CA ASP A 177 5.55 -5.49 6.99
C ASP A 177 6.83 -5.76 6.16
N ALA A 178 6.70 -5.73 4.82
CA ALA A 178 7.84 -5.73 3.88
C ALA A 178 8.10 -4.34 3.26
N SER A 179 7.43 -3.30 3.76
CA SER A 179 7.57 -1.90 3.37
C SER A 179 7.94 -1.07 4.60
N GLY A 180 9.07 -0.41 4.58
CA GLY A 180 9.60 0.31 5.74
C GLY A 180 9.81 1.79 5.51
N THR A 181 9.81 2.60 6.58
CA THR A 181 10.05 4.04 6.54
C THR A 181 10.66 4.59 7.83
N PHE A 182 10.72 5.92 7.95
CA PHE A 182 11.42 6.66 9.01
C PHE A 182 10.81 6.53 10.41
N ASN A 183 9.48 6.38 10.51
CA ASN A 183 8.74 6.31 11.78
C ASN A 183 7.28 5.93 11.54
N GLU A 184 6.59 5.55 12.63
CA GLU A 184 5.18 5.14 12.60
C GLU A 184 4.23 6.22 12.09
N THR A 185 4.46 7.50 12.39
CA THR A 185 3.60 8.59 11.91
C THR A 185 3.63 8.70 10.39
N THR A 186 4.81 8.59 9.79
CA THR A 186 4.98 8.60 8.33
C THR A 186 4.37 7.35 7.70
N GLN A 187 4.58 6.19 8.32
CA GLN A 187 3.99 4.92 7.91
C GLN A 187 2.46 5.00 7.86
N GLN A 188 1.83 5.46 8.94
CA GLN A 188 0.37 5.57 9.02
C GLN A 188 -0.21 6.56 8.01
N ALA A 189 0.48 7.70 7.78
CA ALA A 189 0.07 8.67 6.76
C ALA A 189 0.12 8.05 5.35
N ALA A 190 1.16 7.28 5.04
CA ALA A 190 1.31 6.58 3.77
C ALA A 190 0.23 5.50 3.59
N TRP A 191 -0.02 4.71 4.61
CA TRP A 191 -1.07 3.69 4.60
C TRP A 191 -2.44 4.29 4.37
N SER A 192 -2.80 5.32 5.15
CA SER A 192 -4.09 6.02 5.00
C SER A 192 -4.28 6.58 3.59
N ARG A 193 -3.21 7.13 2.99
CA ARG A 193 -3.25 7.64 1.62
C ARG A 193 -3.51 6.55 0.60
N MET A 194 -2.81 5.43 0.70
CA MET A 194 -2.95 4.31 -0.23
C MET A 194 -4.30 3.61 -0.07
N GLU A 195 -4.74 3.36 1.17
CA GLU A 195 -6.05 2.77 1.47
C GLU A 195 -7.20 3.64 0.95
N SER A 196 -7.15 4.96 1.20
CA SER A 196 -8.15 5.91 0.69
C SER A 196 -8.22 5.95 -0.85
N ALA A 197 -7.15 5.59 -1.53
CA ALA A 197 -7.12 5.46 -2.98
C ALA A 197 -7.62 4.10 -3.49
N GLY A 198 -7.78 3.11 -2.60
CA GLY A 198 -8.30 1.77 -2.93
C GLY A 198 -7.26 0.64 -2.88
N ALA A 199 -6.04 0.89 -2.40
CA ALA A 199 -5.09 -0.18 -2.15
C ALA A 199 -5.53 -1.03 -0.95
N GLN A 200 -5.28 -2.32 -1.00
CA GLN A 200 -5.49 -3.24 0.11
C GLN A 200 -4.16 -3.42 0.88
N LEU A 201 -4.19 -3.14 2.19
CA LEU A 201 -3.01 -3.28 3.05
C LEU A 201 -3.00 -4.66 3.69
N MET A 202 -1.90 -5.39 3.56
CA MET A 202 -1.76 -6.75 4.06
C MET A 202 -0.37 -7.00 4.65
N SER A 203 -0.24 -7.95 5.57
CA SER A 203 1.06 -8.54 5.89
C SER A 203 1.44 -9.60 4.86
N TRP A 204 2.73 -9.96 4.76
CA TRP A 204 3.16 -11.06 3.90
C TRP A 204 2.46 -12.38 4.24
N PHE A 205 2.17 -12.61 5.53
CA PHE A 205 1.43 -13.79 5.98
C PHE A 205 -0.02 -13.78 5.47
N GLY A 206 -0.68 -12.62 5.50
CA GLY A 206 -2.02 -12.44 4.93
C GLY A 206 -2.05 -12.75 3.44
N VAL A 207 -1.07 -12.21 2.69
CA VAL A 207 -0.87 -12.52 1.26
C VAL A 207 -0.74 -14.02 1.03
N ALA A 208 0.11 -14.70 1.82
CA ALA A 208 0.30 -16.15 1.72
C ALA A 208 -1.01 -16.92 1.91
N CYS A 209 -1.79 -16.56 2.94
CA CYS A 209 -3.05 -17.21 3.25
C CYS A 209 -4.09 -16.98 2.15
N GLU A 210 -4.17 -15.77 1.59
CA GLU A 210 -5.09 -15.51 0.48
C GLU A 210 -4.73 -16.27 -0.80
N LEU A 211 -3.46 -16.39 -1.11
CA LEU A 211 -3.00 -17.15 -2.29
C LEU A 211 -3.18 -18.66 -2.09
N HIS A 212 -2.99 -19.15 -0.87
CA HIS A 212 -3.03 -20.60 -0.57
C HIS A 212 -4.45 -21.15 -0.47
N ARG A 213 -5.38 -20.37 0.05
CA ARG A 213 -6.84 -20.66 0.16
C ARG A 213 -7.24 -21.74 1.15
N ASP A 214 -6.53 -22.86 1.23
CA ASP A 214 -6.86 -24.01 2.06
C ASP A 214 -5.58 -24.68 2.56
N TRP A 215 -5.45 -24.83 3.86
CA TRP A 215 -4.27 -25.46 4.48
C TRP A 215 -3.97 -26.86 3.95
N ARG A 216 -5.01 -27.59 3.54
CA ARG A 216 -4.89 -28.96 3.02
C ARG A 216 -4.24 -29.04 1.65
N ASN A 217 -4.12 -27.92 0.92
CA ASN A 217 -3.52 -27.92 -0.41
C ASN A 217 -2.03 -28.32 -0.38
N ASP A 218 -1.29 -27.87 0.64
CA ASP A 218 0.13 -28.23 0.85
C ASP A 218 0.54 -27.87 2.28
N ILE A 219 0.28 -28.79 3.21
CA ILE A 219 0.60 -28.59 4.63
C ILE A 219 2.12 -28.50 4.85
N GLU A 220 2.88 -29.39 4.19
CA GLU A 220 4.32 -29.49 4.38
C GLU A 220 5.06 -28.27 3.76
N GLY A 221 4.77 -27.93 2.50
CA GLY A 221 5.44 -26.84 1.82
C GLY A 221 5.13 -25.49 2.44
N LEU A 222 3.84 -25.21 2.72
CA LEU A 222 3.46 -23.96 3.40
C LEU A 222 3.95 -23.91 4.84
N GLY A 223 3.87 -25.05 5.55
CA GLY A 223 4.40 -25.19 6.90
C GLY A 223 5.90 -24.94 6.98
N ALA A 224 6.68 -25.41 6.00
CA ALA A 224 8.10 -25.14 5.86
C ALA A 224 8.40 -23.66 5.63
N LEU A 225 7.65 -23.01 4.70
CA LEU A 225 7.76 -21.57 4.43
C LEU A 225 7.52 -20.75 5.71
N PHE A 226 6.43 -21.03 6.41
CA PHE A 226 6.09 -20.29 7.62
C PHE A 226 7.06 -20.58 8.77
N SER A 227 7.50 -21.82 8.94
CA SER A 227 8.48 -22.18 9.96
C SER A 227 9.84 -21.53 9.75
N LYS A 228 10.19 -21.20 8.51
CA LYS A 228 11.42 -20.48 8.17
C LYS A 228 11.39 -19.03 8.68
N HIS A 229 10.24 -18.36 8.58
CA HIS A 229 10.10 -16.94 8.83
C HIS A 229 9.35 -16.58 10.12
N ILE A 230 8.62 -17.52 10.72
CA ILE A 230 7.85 -17.34 11.95
C ILE A 230 8.30 -18.40 12.99
N PRO A 231 9.13 -18.04 13.98
CA PRO A 231 9.61 -19.01 14.97
C PRO A 231 8.49 -19.76 15.70
N ASN A 232 7.40 -19.07 16.04
CA ASN A 232 6.25 -19.68 16.70
C ASN A 232 5.49 -20.67 15.79
N TYR A 233 5.51 -20.46 14.48
CA TYR A 233 4.92 -21.39 13.52
C TYR A 233 5.73 -22.70 13.46
N ARG A 234 7.03 -22.64 13.62
CA ARG A 234 7.89 -23.83 13.74
C ARG A 234 7.47 -24.69 14.92
N ASN A 235 7.15 -24.07 16.07
CA ASN A 235 6.66 -24.81 17.24
C ASN A 235 5.31 -25.49 16.96
N LEU A 236 4.42 -24.84 16.22
CA LEU A 236 3.15 -25.41 15.77
C LEU A 236 3.40 -26.64 14.89
N MET A 237 4.27 -26.55 13.90
CA MET A 237 4.61 -27.68 13.01
C MET A 237 5.29 -28.83 13.77
N THR A 238 6.17 -28.54 14.72
CA THR A 238 6.78 -29.57 15.58
C THR A 238 5.73 -30.36 16.37
N SER A 239 4.72 -29.67 16.91
CA SER A 239 3.62 -30.33 17.61
C SER A 239 2.76 -31.16 16.67
N TYR A 240 2.48 -30.65 15.47
CA TYR A 240 1.75 -31.37 14.43
C TYR A 240 2.49 -32.65 14.04
N ASP A 241 3.79 -32.59 13.75
CA ASP A 241 4.61 -33.73 13.34
C ASP A 241 4.64 -34.80 14.43
N ALA A 242 4.74 -34.39 15.69
CA ALA A 242 4.70 -35.33 16.83
C ALA A 242 3.36 -36.08 16.91
N ILE A 243 2.24 -35.40 16.69
CA ILE A 243 0.91 -36.03 16.67
C ILE A 243 0.81 -37.01 15.47
N GLN A 244 1.27 -36.61 14.30
CA GLN A 244 1.26 -37.48 13.11
C GLN A 244 2.14 -38.73 13.31
N ALA A 245 3.29 -38.57 13.94
CA ALA A 245 4.19 -39.68 14.25
C ALA A 245 3.55 -40.69 15.24
N ALA A 246 2.84 -40.18 16.26
CA ALA A 246 2.14 -41.02 17.24
C ALA A 246 0.94 -41.81 16.64
N GLN A 247 0.36 -41.30 15.55
CA GLN A 247 -0.75 -41.96 14.87
C GLN A 247 -0.33 -43.03 13.85
N LYS A 248 0.96 -43.08 13.48
CA LYS A 248 1.47 -44.12 12.58
C LYS A 248 1.49 -45.48 13.27
N PRO A 249 0.93 -46.55 12.67
CA PRO A 249 1.03 -47.90 13.26
C PRO A 249 2.47 -48.31 13.42
N ALA A 250 2.78 -48.97 14.54
CA ALA A 250 4.10 -49.52 14.79
C ALA A 250 4.54 -50.43 13.63
N PRO A 251 5.83 -50.37 13.21
CA PRO A 251 6.33 -51.26 12.18
C PRO A 251 6.06 -52.70 12.59
N LYS A 252 5.42 -53.50 11.71
CA LYS A 252 5.22 -54.92 11.98
C LYS A 252 6.59 -55.57 12.15
N SER A 253 6.85 -56.10 13.34
CA SER A 253 8.05 -56.90 13.58
C SER A 253 8.07 -58.06 12.58
N LYS A 254 9.15 -58.18 11.82
CA LYS A 254 9.41 -59.34 10.94
C LYS A 254 9.78 -60.55 11.77
#